data_a7591008d93853b36cf74e14d660da45
#
_entry.id   a7591008d93853b36cf74e14d660da45
#
_cell.length_a   1.000
_cell.length_b   1.000
_cell.length_c   1.000
_cell.angle_alpha   90.00
_cell.angle_beta   90.00
_cell.angle_gamma   90.00
#
_symmetry.space_group_name_H-M   'P 1'
#
loop_
_entity.id
_entity.type
_entity.pdbx_description
1 polymer ?
#
loop_
_entity_poly.entity_id
_entity_poly.type
_entity_poly.pdbx_seq_one_letter_code
_entity_poly.pdbx_strand_id
1 'polypeptide(L)'
;MAERHSWAVQQVSGVGQQTVEDGRITVAAFATPSGQITSRSGLFPAAATPGAVTATNPTANGFVHVAPFRAVVQSSRGGGAYIMCLDAVKDINVLGTAPADASNPRNDLIVFQQSDAYFGDANSDMVVRHIVGTPAATPVDPTVTGSADYIVRARIVVPANATTITTSNITNFDTPRTVAAGGILPVTDATARSGVTNPYAGQAVYRLDTKRVEVHDGTDWRVPSIPVVAATSEISNPITGQLIMLSSTNIVQRWTGSAWVDAFSIGGTTNATRHEARYFRATTQPAQGIPSGVDQRVHLPDAEYVSDDVLVAAVSAGTEFTLNRSGLWHLAANVRFVPSASAAERAIAIGASPTASRNGQAGSDQTGEPATLSCSTTRRFTAGEKVSVWAYQNTGATLNLDPLGNGINCSLTWLRG
;
A
#
# COMPACT_ATOMS: atom_id res chain seq x y z
N MET A 1 -16.75 46.54 -2.50
CA MET A 1 -17.41 46.30 -1.17
C MET A 1 -16.79 45.04 -0.57
N ALA A 2 -16.47 45.06 0.71
CA ALA A 2 -15.95 43.86 1.41
C ALA A 2 -17.11 42.94 1.80
N GLU A 3 -18.29 43.45 2.05
CA GLU A 3 -19.49 42.72 2.41
C GLU A 3 -20.38 42.50 1.19
N ARG A 4 -20.90 41.29 1.00
CA ARG A 4 -21.82 40.91 -0.07
C ARG A 4 -23.22 40.69 0.49
N HIS A 5 -24.21 40.72 -0.39
CA HIS A 5 -25.58 40.37 0.02
C HIS A 5 -25.67 38.88 0.37
N SER A 6 -26.38 38.61 1.49
CA SER A 6 -26.71 37.22 1.85
C SER A 6 -27.66 36.62 0.80
N TRP A 7 -27.42 35.37 0.43
CA TRP A 7 -28.33 34.67 -0.51
C TRP A 7 -29.63 34.28 0.12
N ALA A 8 -30.70 34.34 -0.67
CA ALA A 8 -32.08 34.02 -0.31
C ALA A 8 -32.71 34.97 0.76
N VAL A 9 -32.25 36.22 0.85
CA VAL A 9 -32.99 37.24 1.64
C VAL A 9 -34.05 37.93 0.80
N GLN A 10 -35.16 38.34 1.44
CA GLN A 10 -36.17 39.12 0.76
C GLN A 10 -35.71 40.57 0.56
N GLN A 11 -35.86 41.05 -0.66
CA GLN A 11 -35.60 42.47 -0.94
C GLN A 11 -36.73 43.36 -0.31
N VAL A 12 -36.29 44.39 0.40
CA VAL A 12 -37.20 45.39 0.97
C VAL A 12 -36.67 46.78 0.61
N SER A 13 -37.46 47.58 -0.10
CA SER A 13 -37.10 48.97 -0.49
C SER A 13 -35.72 49.13 -1.13
N GLY A 14 -35.33 48.23 -2.02
CA GLY A 14 -34.05 48.21 -2.69
C GLY A 14 -32.87 47.64 -1.90
N VAL A 15 -33.08 47.25 -0.63
CA VAL A 15 -32.07 46.58 0.20
C VAL A 15 -32.27 45.06 0.08
N GLY A 16 -31.16 44.33 -0.01
CA GLY A 16 -31.17 42.88 -0.18
C GLY A 16 -31.24 42.44 -1.68
N GLN A 17 -31.04 43.33 -2.61
CA GLN A 17 -30.99 42.98 -4.02
C GLN A 17 -29.78 42.09 -4.30
N GLN A 18 -30.04 40.86 -4.74
CA GLN A 18 -29.01 39.91 -5.12
C GLN A 18 -28.56 40.15 -6.54
N THR A 19 -27.24 40.22 -6.72
CA THR A 19 -26.64 40.35 -8.03
C THR A 19 -26.38 38.97 -8.63
N VAL A 20 -26.18 38.91 -9.95
CA VAL A 20 -25.74 37.67 -10.63
C VAL A 20 -24.39 37.17 -10.05
N GLU A 21 -23.52 38.14 -9.66
CA GLU A 21 -22.25 37.79 -9.01
C GLU A 21 -22.43 37.13 -7.64
N ASP A 22 -23.39 37.61 -6.82
CA ASP A 22 -23.71 36.96 -5.54
C ASP A 22 -24.21 35.52 -5.75
N GLY A 23 -25.01 35.30 -6.80
CA GLY A 23 -25.44 33.96 -7.21
C GLY A 23 -24.28 33.06 -7.61
N ARG A 24 -23.31 33.57 -8.40
CA ARG A 24 -22.12 32.81 -8.81
C ARG A 24 -21.21 32.46 -7.62
N ILE A 25 -21.01 33.35 -6.66
CA ILE A 25 -20.25 33.10 -5.44
C ILE A 25 -20.94 32.03 -4.58
N THR A 26 -22.26 32.07 -4.49
CA THR A 26 -23.04 31.01 -3.80
C THR A 26 -22.87 29.67 -4.48
N VAL A 27 -22.96 29.61 -5.81
CA VAL A 27 -22.73 28.37 -6.58
C VAL A 27 -21.31 27.82 -6.35
N ALA A 28 -20.31 28.70 -6.26
CA ALA A 28 -18.94 28.32 -5.95
C ALA A 28 -18.84 27.52 -4.63
N ALA A 29 -19.65 27.85 -3.64
CA ALA A 29 -19.64 27.15 -2.34
C ALA A 29 -20.08 25.68 -2.41
N PHE A 30 -20.74 25.25 -3.49
CA PHE A 30 -21.19 23.85 -3.66
C PHE A 30 -20.18 22.93 -4.36
N ALA A 31 -19.04 23.44 -4.78
CA ALA A 31 -17.98 22.65 -5.44
C ALA A 31 -16.71 22.58 -4.57
N THR A 32 -15.77 21.72 -4.97
CA THR A 32 -14.48 21.59 -4.26
C THR A 32 -13.82 22.96 -4.09
N PRO A 33 -13.54 23.41 -2.87
CA PRO A 33 -12.85 24.66 -2.63
C PRO A 33 -11.45 24.67 -3.25
N SER A 34 -11.03 25.83 -3.82
CA SER A 34 -9.66 26.10 -4.25
C SER A 34 -9.08 27.37 -3.62
N GLY A 35 -9.84 28.00 -2.74
CA GLY A 35 -9.52 29.18 -1.97
C GLY A 35 -10.69 29.56 -1.08
N GLN A 36 -10.61 30.70 -0.38
CA GLN A 36 -11.66 31.13 0.58
C GLN A 36 -13.03 31.34 -0.07
N ILE A 37 -13.06 31.86 -1.30
CA ILE A 37 -14.30 32.19 -2.04
C ILE A 37 -14.28 31.64 -3.47
N THR A 38 -13.34 30.75 -3.79
CA THR A 38 -13.15 30.19 -5.13
C THR A 38 -13.31 28.68 -5.11
N SER A 39 -13.72 28.12 -6.25
CA SER A 39 -13.90 26.70 -6.47
C SER A 39 -12.92 26.15 -7.49
N ARG A 40 -12.66 24.87 -7.40
CA ARG A 40 -11.90 24.12 -8.39
C ARG A 40 -12.75 23.91 -9.64
N SER A 41 -12.28 24.44 -10.78
CA SER A 41 -12.84 24.11 -12.09
C SER A 41 -12.64 22.64 -12.40
N GLY A 42 -13.65 22.01 -13.01
CA GLY A 42 -13.55 20.61 -13.41
C GLY A 42 -14.91 19.96 -13.66
N LEU A 43 -14.87 18.71 -14.13
CA LEU A 43 -16.05 17.89 -14.35
C LEU A 43 -16.44 17.17 -13.07
N PHE A 44 -17.75 17.04 -12.83
CA PHE A 44 -18.26 16.14 -11.81
C PHE A 44 -18.08 14.68 -12.25
N PRO A 45 -17.54 13.80 -11.39
CA PRO A 45 -17.39 12.39 -11.71
C PRO A 45 -18.76 11.71 -11.94
N ALA A 46 -18.75 10.73 -12.86
CA ALA A 46 -19.90 9.86 -13.13
C ALA A 46 -19.41 8.45 -13.47
N ALA A 47 -20.31 7.47 -13.51
CA ALA A 47 -19.96 6.09 -13.87
C ALA A 47 -19.40 5.96 -15.28
N ALA A 48 -19.99 6.67 -16.25
CA ALA A 48 -19.39 6.87 -17.58
C ALA A 48 -18.46 8.10 -17.54
N THR A 49 -17.52 8.19 -18.49
CA THR A 49 -16.60 9.33 -18.56
C THR A 49 -17.33 10.58 -19.03
N PRO A 50 -17.58 11.58 -18.13
CA PRO A 50 -18.31 12.78 -18.50
C PRO A 50 -17.58 13.57 -19.60
N GLY A 51 -18.34 14.08 -20.58
CA GLY A 51 -17.79 14.88 -21.65
C GLY A 51 -16.79 14.18 -22.55
N ALA A 52 -16.73 12.84 -22.55
CA ALA A 52 -15.83 12.09 -23.42
C ALA A 52 -16.13 12.43 -24.89
N VAL A 53 -15.06 12.65 -25.67
CA VAL A 53 -15.15 12.88 -27.11
C VAL A 53 -14.82 11.53 -27.79
N THR A 54 -15.73 11.06 -28.65
CA THR A 54 -15.60 9.78 -29.35
C THR A 54 -15.84 9.94 -30.84
N ALA A 55 -15.22 9.10 -31.65
CA ALA A 55 -15.52 9.01 -33.06
C ALA A 55 -16.85 8.29 -33.31
N THR A 56 -17.45 8.47 -34.47
CA THR A 56 -18.60 7.69 -34.89
C THR A 56 -18.24 6.20 -34.97
N ASN A 57 -19.09 5.35 -34.42
CA ASN A 57 -18.92 3.88 -34.39
C ASN A 57 -20.24 3.21 -34.83
N PRO A 58 -20.26 2.12 -35.66
CA PRO A 58 -19.07 1.33 -36.05
C PRO A 58 -18.29 1.90 -37.25
N THR A 59 -18.86 2.78 -38.06
CA THR A 59 -18.18 3.31 -39.24
C THR A 59 -17.80 4.78 -39.01
N ALA A 60 -16.51 5.06 -38.92
CA ALA A 60 -15.99 6.43 -38.74
C ALA A 60 -16.41 7.32 -39.93
N ASN A 61 -16.69 8.58 -39.64
CA ASN A 61 -17.04 9.63 -40.60
C ASN A 61 -16.42 10.97 -40.15
N GLY A 62 -16.91 12.11 -40.65
CA GLY A 62 -16.42 13.43 -40.30
C GLY A 62 -16.89 13.98 -38.95
N PHE A 63 -17.66 13.23 -38.18
CA PHE A 63 -18.24 13.66 -36.90
C PHE A 63 -17.48 13.10 -35.68
N VAL A 64 -17.57 13.83 -34.57
CA VAL A 64 -17.28 13.36 -33.23
C VAL A 64 -18.48 13.62 -32.33
N HIS A 65 -18.59 12.84 -31.26
CA HIS A 65 -19.69 12.86 -30.32
C HIS A 65 -19.17 13.22 -28.93
N VAL A 66 -19.77 14.23 -28.29
CA VAL A 66 -19.44 14.65 -26.92
C VAL A 66 -20.49 14.09 -25.96
N ALA A 67 -20.07 13.27 -25.02
CA ALA A 67 -20.95 12.69 -24.02
C ALA A 67 -21.52 13.75 -23.05
N PRO A 68 -22.71 13.51 -22.46
CA PRO A 68 -23.27 14.36 -21.43
C PRO A 68 -22.31 14.59 -20.26
N PHE A 69 -22.38 15.77 -19.63
CA PHE A 69 -21.57 16.12 -18.47
C PHE A 69 -22.19 17.24 -17.64
N ARG A 70 -21.70 17.37 -16.41
CA ARG A 70 -21.81 18.57 -15.58
C ARG A 70 -20.42 19.01 -15.18
N ALA A 71 -20.18 20.32 -15.16
CA ALA A 71 -18.90 20.90 -14.80
C ALA A 71 -19.08 22.20 -14.00
N VAL A 72 -18.05 22.54 -13.25
CA VAL A 72 -17.91 23.87 -12.66
C VAL A 72 -16.75 24.55 -13.35
N VAL A 73 -16.92 25.82 -13.68
CA VAL A 73 -15.83 26.69 -14.14
C VAL A 73 -15.78 27.91 -13.23
N GLN A 74 -14.69 28.02 -12.47
CA GLN A 74 -14.39 29.23 -11.71
C GLN A 74 -14.06 30.34 -12.70
N SER A 75 -14.76 31.44 -12.63
CA SER A 75 -14.47 32.59 -13.50
C SER A 75 -13.08 33.13 -13.19
N SER A 76 -12.26 33.28 -14.23
CA SER A 76 -10.95 33.93 -14.16
C SER A 76 -11.08 35.47 -14.09
N ARG A 77 -12.26 36.00 -14.35
CA ARG A 77 -12.59 37.44 -14.43
C ARG A 77 -13.21 37.96 -13.12
N GLY A 78 -13.32 37.10 -12.07
CA GLY A 78 -13.89 37.40 -10.78
C GLY A 78 -15.34 36.94 -10.64
N GLY A 79 -15.92 37.11 -9.45
CA GLY A 79 -17.36 36.93 -9.21
C GLY A 79 -17.86 35.48 -9.20
N GLY A 80 -17.09 34.52 -8.67
CA GLY A 80 -17.56 33.16 -8.40
C GLY A 80 -17.48 32.20 -9.57
N ALA A 81 -18.29 31.15 -9.60
CA ALA A 81 -18.21 30.05 -10.55
C ALA A 81 -19.51 29.86 -11.34
N TYR A 82 -19.42 29.25 -12.50
CA TYR A 82 -20.52 28.78 -13.32
C TYR A 82 -20.70 27.27 -13.19
N ILE A 83 -21.96 26.79 -13.23
CA ILE A 83 -22.27 25.39 -13.47
C ILE A 83 -22.66 25.21 -14.93
N MET A 84 -21.94 24.36 -15.63
CA MET A 84 -22.22 23.99 -17.02
C MET A 84 -22.86 22.62 -17.07
N CYS A 85 -23.81 22.41 -17.99
CA CYS A 85 -24.47 21.13 -18.21
C CYS A 85 -24.68 20.87 -19.70
N LEU A 86 -24.26 19.69 -20.15
CA LEU A 86 -24.69 19.11 -21.43
C LEU A 86 -25.51 17.86 -21.06
N ASP A 87 -26.81 17.87 -21.34
CA ASP A 87 -27.78 16.86 -20.92
C ASP A 87 -27.95 15.69 -21.90
N ALA A 88 -27.53 15.90 -23.14
CA ALA A 88 -27.57 14.87 -24.19
C ALA A 88 -26.24 14.85 -24.97
N VAL A 89 -26.03 13.80 -25.76
CA VAL A 89 -24.87 13.71 -26.66
C VAL A 89 -24.94 14.84 -27.68
N LYS A 90 -23.81 15.53 -27.86
CA LYS A 90 -23.68 16.58 -28.88
C LYS A 90 -22.79 16.08 -30.01
N ASP A 91 -23.33 16.11 -31.23
CA ASP A 91 -22.62 15.82 -32.46
C ASP A 91 -21.91 17.07 -32.97
N ILE A 92 -20.65 16.90 -33.38
CA ILE A 92 -19.83 17.95 -33.97
C ILE A 92 -19.28 17.45 -35.29
N ASN A 93 -19.66 18.14 -36.37
CA ASN A 93 -19.13 17.85 -37.70
C ASN A 93 -17.78 18.52 -37.90
N VAL A 94 -16.71 17.82 -37.59
CA VAL A 94 -15.32 18.35 -37.64
C VAL A 94 -14.91 18.66 -39.06
N LEU A 95 -15.11 17.70 -40.01
CA LEU A 95 -14.71 17.86 -41.40
C LEU A 95 -15.67 18.71 -42.22
N GLY A 96 -16.96 18.74 -41.82
CA GLY A 96 -17.94 19.64 -42.45
C GLY A 96 -17.77 21.09 -42.06
N THR A 97 -17.31 21.37 -40.82
CA THR A 97 -17.00 22.71 -40.37
C THR A 97 -15.72 23.24 -41.03
N ALA A 98 -14.68 22.39 -41.12
CA ALA A 98 -13.42 22.71 -41.76
C ALA A 98 -12.87 21.44 -42.45
N PRO A 99 -12.93 21.32 -43.78
CA PRO A 99 -12.34 20.20 -44.50
C PRO A 99 -10.85 20.03 -44.19
N ALA A 100 -10.35 18.79 -44.30
CA ALA A 100 -8.92 18.54 -44.14
C ALA A 100 -8.10 19.28 -45.21
N ASP A 101 -6.96 19.80 -44.80
CA ASP A 101 -6.00 20.37 -45.77
C ASP A 101 -5.37 19.25 -46.62
N ALA A 102 -5.06 19.57 -47.88
CA ALA A 102 -4.54 18.57 -48.80
C ALA A 102 -3.11 18.11 -48.51
N SER A 103 -2.33 18.89 -47.75
CA SER A 103 -0.89 18.69 -47.58
C SER A 103 -0.46 18.55 -46.12
N ASN A 104 -1.14 19.22 -45.21
CA ASN A 104 -0.71 19.34 -43.83
C ASN A 104 -1.78 18.88 -42.82
N PRO A 105 -1.41 18.22 -41.75
CA PRO A 105 -2.32 17.95 -40.64
C PRO A 105 -2.59 19.23 -39.83
N ARG A 106 -3.66 19.23 -39.02
CA ARG A 106 -3.94 20.27 -38.03
C ARG A 106 -4.41 19.68 -36.72
N ASN A 107 -4.25 20.42 -35.63
CA ASN A 107 -4.84 20.09 -34.32
C ASN A 107 -6.08 20.95 -34.11
N ASP A 108 -7.24 20.31 -33.91
CA ASP A 108 -8.46 20.98 -33.49
C ASP A 108 -8.72 20.71 -32.01
N LEU A 109 -9.38 21.63 -31.29
CA LEU A 109 -9.76 21.45 -29.89
C LEU A 109 -11.28 21.37 -29.72
N ILE A 110 -11.71 20.51 -28.81
CA ILE A 110 -13.06 20.54 -28.24
C ILE A 110 -12.97 21.16 -26.86
N VAL A 111 -13.71 22.25 -26.67
CA VAL A 111 -13.72 23.02 -25.42
C VAL A 111 -15.14 23.22 -24.93
N PHE A 112 -15.29 23.25 -23.59
CA PHE A 112 -16.52 23.64 -22.91
C PHE A 112 -16.32 25.09 -22.48
N GLN A 113 -17.02 26.02 -23.09
CA GLN A 113 -16.83 27.44 -22.87
C GLN A 113 -18.07 28.09 -22.28
N GLN A 114 -17.89 28.91 -21.28
CA GLN A 114 -18.93 29.77 -20.70
C GLN A 114 -18.70 31.21 -21.14
N SER A 115 -19.67 31.77 -21.80
CA SER A 115 -19.70 33.20 -22.13
C SER A 115 -20.62 33.93 -21.15
N ASP A 116 -20.27 35.19 -20.84
CA ASP A 116 -21.08 36.06 -19.98
C ASP A 116 -20.97 37.52 -20.46
N ALA A 117 -22.06 38.05 -20.97
CA ALA A 117 -22.12 39.45 -21.47
C ALA A 117 -21.79 40.48 -20.39
N TYR A 118 -21.93 40.12 -19.09
CA TYR A 118 -21.48 40.97 -17.99
C TYR A 118 -20.00 41.33 -18.08
N PHE A 119 -19.19 40.42 -18.63
CA PHE A 119 -17.75 40.64 -18.85
C PHE A 119 -17.41 41.05 -20.28
N GLY A 120 -18.41 41.43 -21.08
CA GLY A 120 -18.22 41.88 -22.45
C GLY A 120 -18.14 40.76 -23.49
N ASP A 121 -18.49 39.52 -23.15
CA ASP A 121 -18.64 38.47 -24.15
C ASP A 121 -19.86 38.74 -25.04
N ALA A 122 -19.86 38.16 -26.24
CA ALA A 122 -20.94 38.38 -27.21
C ALA A 122 -22.28 37.73 -26.76
N ASN A 123 -22.22 36.68 -25.91
CA ASN A 123 -23.39 35.92 -25.42
C ASN A 123 -23.29 35.69 -23.92
N SER A 124 -24.38 35.18 -23.33
CA SER A 124 -24.45 34.65 -21.95
C SER A 124 -24.94 33.20 -22.01
N ASP A 125 -24.06 32.28 -22.43
CA ASP A 125 -24.41 30.88 -22.66
C ASP A 125 -23.22 29.93 -22.43
N MET A 126 -23.55 28.65 -22.28
CA MET A 126 -22.59 27.56 -22.30
C MET A 126 -22.59 26.89 -23.65
N VAL A 127 -21.43 26.77 -24.28
CA VAL A 127 -21.27 26.12 -25.59
C VAL A 127 -20.13 25.10 -25.57
N VAL A 128 -20.40 23.90 -26.09
CA VAL A 128 -19.36 22.99 -26.52
C VAL A 128 -18.89 23.43 -27.90
N ARG A 129 -17.65 23.91 -27.99
CA ARG A 129 -17.08 24.50 -29.22
C ARG A 129 -16.03 23.57 -29.83
N HIS A 130 -16.04 23.56 -31.16
CA HIS A 130 -14.94 23.09 -32.00
C HIS A 130 -14.08 24.27 -32.37
N ILE A 131 -12.83 24.29 -31.94
CA ILE A 131 -11.85 25.31 -32.30
C ILE A 131 -10.93 24.70 -33.35
N VAL A 132 -11.00 25.25 -34.55
CA VAL A 132 -10.23 24.75 -35.70
C VAL A 132 -8.80 25.28 -35.63
N GLY A 133 -7.83 24.39 -35.77
CA GLY A 133 -6.42 24.75 -35.81
C GLY A 133 -5.92 25.13 -37.21
N THR A 134 -4.68 25.59 -37.29
CA THR A 134 -4.02 25.94 -38.53
C THR A 134 -3.25 24.72 -39.06
N PRO A 135 -3.46 24.33 -40.33
CA PRO A 135 -2.68 23.28 -40.96
C PRO A 135 -1.19 23.62 -41.02
N ALA A 136 -0.33 22.69 -40.61
CA ALA A 136 1.13 22.86 -40.63
C ALA A 136 1.81 21.49 -40.64
N ALA A 137 3.07 21.43 -41.11
CA ALA A 137 3.86 20.18 -41.06
C ALA A 137 4.03 19.66 -39.60
N THR A 138 4.08 20.57 -38.63
CA THR A 138 4.04 20.28 -37.18
C THR A 138 2.95 21.14 -36.58
N PRO A 139 1.69 20.64 -36.49
CA PRO A 139 0.57 21.43 -36.03
C PRO A 139 0.65 21.69 -34.52
N VAL A 140 0.27 22.89 -34.13
CA VAL A 140 0.11 23.29 -32.72
C VAL A 140 -1.37 23.42 -32.37
N ASP A 141 -1.68 23.31 -31.07
CA ASP A 141 -3.04 23.51 -30.60
C ASP A 141 -3.47 24.97 -30.80
N PRO A 142 -4.70 25.21 -31.27
CA PRO A 142 -5.22 26.55 -31.45
C PRO A 142 -5.46 27.27 -30.13
N THR A 143 -5.34 28.61 -30.14
CA THR A 143 -5.72 29.43 -28.99
C THR A 143 -7.24 29.50 -28.87
N VAL A 144 -7.74 29.29 -27.66
CA VAL A 144 -9.18 29.43 -27.36
C VAL A 144 -9.49 30.93 -27.28
N THR A 145 -10.46 31.37 -28.07
CA THR A 145 -10.92 32.75 -28.13
C THR A 145 -12.38 32.86 -27.69
N GLY A 146 -12.87 34.08 -27.48
CA GLY A 146 -14.25 34.39 -27.10
C GLY A 146 -14.35 34.66 -25.60
N SER A 147 -14.46 33.63 -24.73
CA SER A 147 -14.44 33.81 -23.29
C SER A 147 -13.20 33.17 -22.68
N ALA A 148 -12.71 33.74 -21.57
CA ALA A 148 -11.60 33.21 -20.79
C ALA A 148 -12.03 32.03 -19.87
N ASP A 149 -13.33 31.81 -19.70
CA ASP A 149 -13.89 30.79 -18.80
C ASP A 149 -14.22 29.53 -19.60
N TYR A 150 -13.26 28.59 -19.67
CA TYR A 150 -13.41 27.35 -20.45
C TYR A 150 -12.66 26.18 -19.84
N ILE A 151 -13.01 24.97 -20.31
CA ILE A 151 -12.30 23.72 -20.06
C ILE A 151 -11.93 23.10 -21.42
N VAL A 152 -10.65 22.83 -21.66
CA VAL A 152 -10.21 22.07 -22.83
C VAL A 152 -10.45 20.58 -22.56
N ARG A 153 -11.20 19.92 -23.43
CA ARG A 153 -11.62 18.55 -23.23
C ARG A 153 -10.90 17.53 -24.11
N ALA A 154 -10.68 17.85 -25.37
CA ALA A 154 -9.99 16.94 -26.29
C ALA A 154 -9.24 17.69 -27.37
N ARG A 155 -8.21 17.04 -27.90
CA ARG A 155 -7.55 17.37 -29.16
C ARG A 155 -8.01 16.37 -30.21
N ILE A 156 -8.28 16.87 -31.40
CA ILE A 156 -8.52 16.07 -32.61
C ILE A 156 -7.40 16.37 -33.59
N VAL A 157 -6.57 15.37 -33.89
CA VAL A 157 -5.58 15.47 -34.96
C VAL A 157 -6.29 15.16 -36.26
N VAL A 158 -6.43 16.16 -37.13
CA VAL A 158 -7.00 16.00 -38.48
C VAL A 158 -5.85 15.78 -39.46
N PRO A 159 -5.65 14.56 -39.98
CA PRO A 159 -4.60 14.28 -40.98
C PRO A 159 -4.82 15.03 -42.28
N ALA A 160 -3.78 15.21 -43.07
CA ALA A 160 -3.92 15.68 -44.44
C ALA A 160 -4.84 14.75 -45.24
N ASN A 161 -5.69 15.33 -46.10
CA ASN A 161 -6.68 14.60 -46.93
C ASN A 161 -7.65 13.69 -46.13
N ALA A 162 -7.84 13.90 -44.84
CA ALA A 162 -8.77 13.08 -44.05
C ALA A 162 -10.20 13.20 -44.52
N THR A 163 -10.87 12.08 -44.74
CA THR A 163 -12.31 11.98 -45.05
C THR A 163 -13.10 11.48 -43.87
N THR A 164 -12.44 10.97 -42.84
CA THR A 164 -13.02 10.47 -41.60
C THR A 164 -12.17 10.84 -40.38
N ILE A 165 -12.80 10.90 -39.21
CA ILE A 165 -12.15 11.03 -37.89
C ILE A 165 -12.32 9.72 -37.16
N THR A 166 -11.23 9.06 -36.84
CA THR A 166 -11.20 7.78 -36.12
C THR A 166 -10.85 7.99 -34.63
N THR A 167 -11.03 6.96 -33.81
CA THR A 167 -10.68 7.00 -32.38
C THR A 167 -9.20 7.35 -32.15
N SER A 168 -8.30 6.91 -33.02
CA SER A 168 -6.86 7.22 -32.92
C SER A 168 -6.53 8.70 -33.19
N ASN A 169 -7.43 9.44 -33.82
CA ASN A 169 -7.28 10.87 -34.02
C ASN A 169 -7.66 11.70 -32.79
N ILE A 170 -8.30 11.09 -31.77
CA ILE A 170 -8.88 11.82 -30.63
C ILE A 170 -8.05 11.54 -29.38
N THR A 171 -7.54 12.59 -28.77
CA THR A 171 -6.91 12.54 -27.44
C THR A 171 -7.80 13.29 -26.46
N ASN A 172 -8.50 12.54 -25.61
CA ASN A 172 -9.22 13.12 -24.47
C ASN A 172 -8.21 13.51 -23.39
N PHE A 173 -8.18 14.77 -23.00
CA PHE A 173 -7.32 15.22 -21.91
C PHE A 173 -7.84 14.75 -20.54
N ASP A 174 -6.93 14.53 -19.60
CA ASP A 174 -7.29 14.33 -18.21
C ASP A 174 -7.75 15.65 -17.60
N THR A 175 -9.02 15.93 -17.79
CA THR A 175 -9.64 17.17 -17.33
C THR A 175 -9.75 17.16 -15.81
N PRO A 176 -9.40 18.25 -15.11
CA PRO A 176 -9.60 18.36 -13.68
C PRO A 176 -11.01 17.96 -13.26
N ARG A 177 -11.12 17.32 -12.11
CA ARG A 177 -12.38 16.93 -11.51
C ARG A 177 -12.73 17.86 -10.38
N THR A 178 -14.02 18.02 -10.13
CA THR A 178 -14.59 18.71 -8.98
C THR A 178 -15.65 17.82 -8.37
N VAL A 179 -15.89 17.97 -7.07
CA VAL A 179 -16.97 17.27 -6.35
C VAL A 179 -17.69 18.27 -5.44
N ALA A 180 -18.79 17.88 -4.86
CA ALA A 180 -19.44 18.71 -3.84
C ALA A 180 -18.44 19.07 -2.71
N ALA A 181 -18.61 20.23 -2.12
CA ALA A 181 -17.81 20.65 -0.97
C ALA A 181 -17.86 19.57 0.13
N GLY A 182 -16.69 19.18 0.65
CA GLY A 182 -16.56 18.07 1.60
C GLY A 182 -16.56 16.67 0.97
N GLY A 183 -16.79 16.53 -0.32
CA GLY A 183 -16.71 15.24 -1.02
C GLY A 183 -15.27 14.75 -1.22
N ILE A 184 -15.11 13.43 -1.44
CA ILE A 184 -13.82 12.83 -1.79
C ILE A 184 -13.53 13.10 -3.26
N LEU A 185 -12.48 13.85 -3.56
CA LEU A 185 -12.11 14.24 -4.91
C LEU A 185 -11.32 13.12 -5.60
N PRO A 186 -11.82 12.49 -6.70
CA PRO A 186 -11.03 11.53 -7.45
C PRO A 186 -9.93 12.25 -8.26
N VAL A 187 -8.69 11.77 -8.11
CA VAL A 187 -7.52 12.23 -8.86
C VAL A 187 -6.83 11.06 -9.53
N THR A 188 -6.25 11.25 -10.73
CA THR A 188 -5.65 10.14 -11.50
C THR A 188 -4.43 9.56 -10.81
N ASP A 189 -3.55 10.42 -10.29
CA ASP A 189 -2.25 10.05 -9.75
C ASP A 189 -1.71 11.11 -8.76
N ALA A 190 -0.45 10.97 -8.36
CA ALA A 190 0.24 11.92 -7.47
C ALA A 190 0.38 13.32 -8.09
N THR A 191 0.56 13.43 -9.41
CA THR A 191 0.68 14.71 -10.11
C THR A 191 -0.64 15.47 -10.09
N ALA A 192 -1.74 14.78 -10.42
CA ALA A 192 -3.09 15.35 -10.34
C ALA A 192 -3.47 15.73 -8.89
N ARG A 193 -3.02 14.95 -7.88
CA ARG A 193 -3.17 15.31 -6.47
C ARG A 193 -2.41 16.61 -6.13
N SER A 194 -1.16 16.72 -6.57
CA SER A 194 -0.35 17.94 -6.36
C SER A 194 -0.93 19.17 -7.07
N GLY A 195 -1.72 18.97 -8.12
CA GLY A 195 -2.48 20.01 -8.81
C GLY A 195 -3.77 20.45 -8.07
N VAL A 196 -4.05 19.92 -6.88
CA VAL A 196 -5.12 20.45 -6.00
C VAL A 196 -4.57 21.69 -5.31
N THR A 197 -4.99 22.87 -5.79
CA THR A 197 -4.54 24.15 -5.26
C THR A 197 -5.19 24.47 -3.92
N ASN A 198 -4.41 25.03 -2.98
CA ASN A 198 -4.87 25.45 -1.66
C ASN A 198 -5.69 24.38 -0.92
N PRO A 199 -5.17 23.16 -0.75
CA PRO A 199 -5.90 22.13 -0.01
C PRO A 199 -6.05 22.54 1.46
N TYR A 200 -7.20 22.27 2.04
CA TYR A 200 -7.46 22.54 3.46
C TYR A 200 -7.29 21.27 4.31
N ALA A 201 -6.98 21.44 5.59
CA ALA A 201 -6.89 20.31 6.53
C ALA A 201 -8.23 19.56 6.62
N GLY A 202 -8.19 18.25 6.41
CA GLY A 202 -9.37 17.39 6.32
C GLY A 202 -9.91 17.20 4.89
N GLN A 203 -9.37 17.87 3.88
CA GLN A 203 -9.74 17.61 2.49
C GLN A 203 -9.30 16.20 2.09
N ALA A 204 -10.22 15.43 1.49
CA ALA A 204 -9.95 14.07 1.05
C ALA A 204 -9.86 13.96 -0.47
N VAL A 205 -8.92 13.14 -0.95
CA VAL A 205 -8.82 12.72 -2.35
C VAL A 205 -8.83 11.20 -2.44
N TYR A 206 -9.32 10.67 -3.57
CA TYR A 206 -9.18 9.26 -3.93
C TYR A 206 -8.24 9.13 -5.11
N ARG A 207 -7.09 8.52 -4.92
CA ARG A 207 -6.12 8.25 -5.98
C ARG A 207 -6.53 7.01 -6.78
N LEU A 208 -6.76 7.20 -8.07
CA LEU A 208 -7.22 6.14 -8.97
C LEU A 208 -6.13 5.13 -9.30
N ASP A 209 -4.87 5.54 -9.33
CA ASP A 209 -3.70 4.68 -9.58
C ASP A 209 -3.44 3.70 -8.42
N THR A 210 -3.41 4.20 -7.19
CA THR A 210 -3.13 3.41 -5.98
C THR A 210 -4.39 2.88 -5.29
N LYS A 211 -5.59 3.33 -5.73
CA LYS A 211 -6.91 2.98 -5.14
C LYS A 211 -7.00 3.30 -3.63
N ARG A 212 -6.42 4.43 -3.22
CA ARG A 212 -6.33 4.85 -1.80
C ARG A 212 -6.99 6.20 -1.58
N VAL A 213 -7.57 6.37 -0.40
CA VAL A 213 -7.97 7.68 0.10
C VAL A 213 -6.75 8.32 0.77
N GLU A 214 -6.49 9.57 0.44
CA GLU A 214 -5.52 10.42 1.12
C GLU A 214 -6.26 11.64 1.70
N VAL A 215 -5.87 12.08 2.88
CA VAL A 215 -6.43 13.24 3.57
C VAL A 215 -5.31 14.25 3.80
N HIS A 216 -5.57 15.51 3.49
CA HIS A 216 -4.62 16.60 3.74
C HIS A 216 -4.63 16.95 5.23
N ASP A 217 -3.46 16.99 5.89
CA ASP A 217 -3.33 17.29 7.32
C ASP A 217 -3.13 18.79 7.62
N GLY A 218 -3.14 19.63 6.58
CA GLY A 218 -2.83 21.06 6.60
C GLY A 218 -1.46 21.36 6.00
N THR A 219 -0.58 20.36 5.88
CA THR A 219 0.78 20.46 5.30
C THR A 219 0.97 19.46 4.17
N ASP A 220 0.59 18.21 4.38
CA ASP A 220 0.82 17.09 3.47
C ASP A 220 -0.41 16.19 3.31
N TRP A 221 -0.42 15.42 2.21
CA TRP A 221 -1.40 14.36 1.99
C TRP A 221 -0.99 13.08 2.72
N ARG A 222 -1.89 12.52 3.56
CA ARG A 222 -1.67 11.32 4.37
C ARG A 222 -2.70 10.24 4.05
N VAL A 223 -2.26 8.99 4.12
CA VAL A 223 -3.16 7.84 4.04
C VAL A 223 -3.68 7.54 5.45
N PRO A 224 -4.99 7.62 5.72
CA PRO A 224 -5.55 7.42 7.07
C PRO A 224 -5.58 5.96 7.54
N SER A 225 -5.24 4.99 6.67
CA SER A 225 -5.13 3.56 6.97
C SER A 225 -3.67 3.10 6.90
N ILE A 226 -3.38 1.86 7.35
CA ILE A 226 -2.06 1.25 7.12
C ILE A 226 -1.89 1.00 5.62
N PRO A 227 -1.04 1.76 4.90
CA PRO A 227 -0.85 1.56 3.48
C PRO A 227 -0.07 0.27 3.21
N VAL A 228 -0.47 -0.44 2.17
CA VAL A 228 0.30 -1.56 1.62
C VAL A 228 1.19 -1.01 0.51
N VAL A 229 2.51 -1.15 0.65
CA VAL A 229 3.51 -0.62 -0.28
C VAL A 229 4.50 -1.69 -0.70
N ALA A 230 5.09 -1.57 -1.88
CA ALA A 230 6.15 -2.48 -2.31
C ALA A 230 7.49 -2.12 -1.66
N ALA A 231 7.74 -0.83 -1.44
CA ALA A 231 8.95 -0.32 -0.79
C ALA A 231 8.63 0.89 0.12
N THR A 232 9.46 1.10 1.13
CA THR A 232 9.34 2.23 2.07
C THR A 232 9.49 3.60 1.38
N SER A 233 10.19 3.66 0.25
CA SER A 233 10.38 4.86 -0.57
C SER A 233 9.09 5.41 -1.20
N GLU A 234 8.02 4.62 -1.24
CA GLU A 234 6.70 5.09 -1.71
C GLU A 234 6.01 6.04 -0.72
N ILE A 235 6.50 6.12 0.49
CA ILE A 235 5.99 7.03 1.53
C ILE A 235 6.91 8.24 1.61
N SER A 236 6.48 9.33 1.01
CA SER A 236 7.11 10.63 1.21
C SER A 236 6.69 11.25 2.55
N ASN A 237 7.63 11.86 3.27
CA ASN A 237 7.40 12.56 4.53
C ASN A 237 6.64 11.73 5.59
N PRO A 238 7.16 10.58 6.03
CA PRO A 238 6.50 9.77 7.04
C PRO A 238 6.47 10.50 8.40
N ILE A 239 5.38 10.34 9.15
CA ILE A 239 5.27 10.88 10.51
C ILE A 239 5.64 9.83 11.56
N THR A 240 6.23 10.27 12.67
CA THR A 240 6.62 9.37 13.77
C THR A 240 5.42 8.56 14.26
N GLY A 241 5.59 7.25 14.32
CA GLY A 241 4.52 6.29 14.66
C GLY A 241 3.70 5.80 13.46
N GLN A 242 3.87 6.33 12.26
CA GLN A 242 3.18 5.86 11.07
C GLN A 242 3.51 4.40 10.80
N LEU A 243 2.47 3.63 10.45
CA LEU A 243 2.59 2.22 10.07
C LEU A 243 2.46 2.06 8.55
N ILE A 244 3.19 1.11 7.99
CA ILE A 244 3.04 0.61 6.62
C ILE A 244 3.11 -0.91 6.64
N MET A 245 2.57 -1.57 5.62
CA MET A 245 2.78 -2.99 5.37
C MET A 245 3.57 -3.16 4.07
N LEU A 246 4.70 -3.84 4.12
CA LEU A 246 5.46 -4.21 2.93
C LEU A 246 4.80 -5.42 2.26
N SER A 247 4.36 -5.25 1.01
CA SER A 247 3.69 -6.31 0.25
C SER A 247 4.61 -7.48 -0.09
N SER A 248 5.92 -7.24 -0.20
CA SER A 248 6.93 -8.25 -0.50
C SER A 248 7.21 -9.21 0.64
N THR A 249 7.04 -8.76 1.88
CA THR A 249 7.39 -9.52 3.10
C THR A 249 6.23 -9.74 4.04
N ASN A 250 5.09 -9.06 3.84
CA ASN A 250 3.95 -8.98 4.77
C ASN A 250 4.35 -8.48 6.17
N ILE A 251 5.43 -7.71 6.26
CA ILE A 251 5.88 -7.09 7.51
C ILE A 251 5.23 -5.72 7.64
N VAL A 252 4.65 -5.46 8.81
CA VAL A 252 4.23 -4.11 9.20
C VAL A 252 5.41 -3.40 9.81
N GLN A 253 5.79 -2.27 9.22
CA GLN A 253 6.85 -1.41 9.72
C GLN A 253 6.29 -0.14 10.35
N ARG A 254 7.01 0.42 11.30
CA ARG A 254 6.71 1.69 11.97
C ARG A 254 7.84 2.68 11.74
N TRP A 255 7.48 3.92 11.41
CA TRP A 255 8.44 5.02 11.34
C TRP A 255 8.82 5.50 12.75
N THR A 256 10.10 5.56 13.05
CA THR A 256 10.64 6.01 14.34
C THR A 256 10.83 7.52 14.44
N GLY A 257 10.71 8.24 13.33
CA GLY A 257 11.13 9.63 13.14
C GLY A 257 12.42 9.76 12.30
N SER A 258 13.18 8.65 12.16
CA SER A 258 14.43 8.62 11.39
C SER A 258 14.59 7.39 10.50
N ALA A 259 13.93 6.28 10.84
CA ALA A 259 14.02 5.02 10.09
C ALA A 259 12.72 4.20 10.19
N TRP A 260 12.48 3.36 9.18
CA TRP A 260 11.48 2.31 9.24
C TRP A 260 12.03 1.11 10.00
N VAL A 261 11.29 0.63 11.01
CA VAL A 261 11.63 -0.56 11.80
C VAL A 261 10.47 -1.54 11.79
N ASP A 262 10.75 -2.82 11.81
CA ASP A 262 9.73 -3.85 11.86
C ASP A 262 8.93 -3.76 13.16
N ALA A 263 7.61 -3.69 13.03
CA ALA A 263 6.67 -3.66 14.14
C ALA A 263 6.12 -5.06 14.42
N PHE A 264 5.61 -5.75 13.38
CA PHE A 264 5.14 -7.15 13.44
C PHE A 264 4.91 -7.68 12.01
N SER A 265 4.80 -9.01 11.85
CA SER A 265 4.48 -9.65 10.58
C SER A 265 3.03 -10.17 10.58
N ILE A 266 2.35 -10.03 9.45
CA ILE A 266 0.98 -10.51 9.25
C ILE A 266 1.03 -11.77 8.38
N GLY A 267 0.96 -12.95 9.00
CA GLY A 267 0.72 -14.22 8.31
C GLY A 267 1.73 -14.64 7.25
N GLY A 268 2.93 -14.11 7.28
CA GLY A 268 3.99 -14.48 6.36
C GLY A 268 4.74 -15.71 6.83
N THR A 269 4.92 -16.68 5.94
CA THR A 269 5.84 -17.81 6.10
C THR A 269 7.32 -17.40 5.97
N THR A 270 7.64 -16.15 6.10
CA THR A 270 9.02 -15.70 6.16
C THR A 270 9.52 -15.88 7.59
N ASN A 271 10.60 -16.59 7.73
CA ASN A 271 11.42 -16.78 8.93
C ASN A 271 11.95 -15.44 9.53
N ALA A 272 11.14 -14.39 9.53
CA ALA A 272 11.42 -13.18 10.27
C ALA A 272 11.29 -13.53 11.76
N THR A 273 12.38 -14.06 12.27
CA THR A 273 12.70 -14.17 13.69
C THR A 273 11.82 -15.11 14.54
N ARG A 274 11.57 -16.33 14.10
CA ARG A 274 11.44 -17.40 15.09
C ARG A 274 12.83 -17.59 15.68
N HIS A 275 13.03 -17.16 16.90
CA HIS A 275 14.24 -17.42 17.66
C HIS A 275 14.20 -18.83 18.20
N GLU A 276 14.41 -19.80 17.33
CA GLU A 276 14.30 -21.22 17.65
C GLU A 276 15.32 -22.04 16.89
N ALA A 277 15.68 -23.16 17.49
CA ALA A 277 16.51 -24.17 16.85
C ALA A 277 16.03 -25.55 17.23
N ARG A 278 16.12 -26.51 16.33
CA ARG A 278 15.90 -27.93 16.60
C ARG A 278 17.06 -28.71 16.06
N TYR A 279 17.65 -29.51 16.97
CA TYR A 279 18.73 -30.40 16.67
C TYR A 279 18.32 -31.85 16.98
N PHE A 280 18.86 -32.78 16.24
CA PHE A 280 18.55 -34.17 16.38
C PHE A 280 19.78 -35.05 16.07
N ARG A 281 19.64 -36.36 16.31
CA ARG A 281 20.61 -37.33 15.90
C ARG A 281 19.95 -38.26 14.89
N ALA A 282 20.41 -38.23 13.64
CA ALA A 282 19.90 -39.09 12.58
C ALA A 282 20.31 -40.57 12.82
N THR A 283 19.54 -41.50 12.27
CA THR A 283 19.85 -42.94 12.31
C THR A 283 21.15 -43.33 11.60
N THR A 284 21.64 -42.46 10.73
CA THR A 284 22.91 -42.61 10.01
C THR A 284 24.16 -42.30 10.85
N GLN A 285 23.97 -41.69 12.03
CA GLN A 285 25.07 -41.33 12.92
C GLN A 285 25.58 -42.54 13.67
N PRO A 286 26.90 -42.67 13.94
CA PRO A 286 27.46 -43.73 14.75
C PRO A 286 26.80 -43.81 16.14
N ALA A 287 26.62 -44.97 16.67
CA ALA A 287 26.04 -45.15 18.02
C ALA A 287 26.83 -44.36 19.07
N GLN A 288 26.12 -43.63 19.95
CA GLN A 288 26.72 -42.95 21.09
C GLN A 288 26.48 -43.78 22.36
N GLY A 289 27.55 -44.27 22.96
CA GLY A 289 27.48 -44.99 24.22
C GLY A 289 27.52 -44.02 25.41
N ILE A 290 26.68 -44.25 26.40
CA ILE A 290 26.68 -43.57 27.69
C ILE A 290 27.31 -44.53 28.72
N PRO A 291 28.47 -44.19 29.32
CA PRO A 291 29.09 -45.04 30.33
C PRO A 291 28.21 -45.17 31.57
N SER A 292 28.31 -46.32 32.28
CA SER A 292 27.57 -46.52 33.53
C SER A 292 28.06 -45.60 34.65
N GLY A 293 27.13 -44.95 35.33
CA GLY A 293 27.42 -44.09 36.50
C GLY A 293 27.99 -42.74 36.17
N VAL A 294 27.97 -42.33 34.87
CA VAL A 294 28.55 -41.06 34.41
C VAL A 294 27.52 -40.24 33.60
N ASP A 295 27.35 -38.98 33.94
CA ASP A 295 26.59 -38.02 33.12
C ASP A 295 27.41 -37.67 31.85
N GLN A 296 26.81 -37.82 30.68
CA GLN A 296 27.47 -37.52 29.43
C GLN A 296 26.57 -36.63 28.59
N ARG A 297 27.19 -35.62 27.89
CA ARG A 297 26.48 -34.80 26.90
C ARG A 297 26.02 -35.65 25.72
N VAL A 298 24.79 -35.43 25.30
CA VAL A 298 24.24 -36.07 24.10
C VAL A 298 24.77 -35.33 22.87
N HIS A 299 25.23 -36.08 21.88
CA HIS A 299 25.67 -35.51 20.61
C HIS A 299 24.51 -35.39 19.63
N LEU A 300 24.17 -34.19 19.23
CA LEU A 300 23.09 -33.81 18.33
C LEU A 300 23.69 -33.03 17.13
N PRO A 301 24.26 -33.76 16.14
CA PRO A 301 25.02 -33.12 15.06
C PRO A 301 24.15 -32.54 13.94
N ASP A 302 22.90 -33.01 13.82
CA ASP A 302 22.02 -32.71 12.70
C ASP A 302 21.04 -31.62 13.12
N ALA A 303 20.82 -30.62 12.24
CA ALA A 303 19.87 -29.56 12.48
C ALA A 303 18.68 -29.65 11.53
N GLU A 304 17.47 -29.46 12.03
CA GLU A 304 16.26 -29.34 11.22
C GLU A 304 16.03 -27.87 10.83
N TYR A 305 16.20 -26.98 11.79
CA TYR A 305 16.19 -25.53 11.60
C TYR A 305 17.00 -24.85 12.70
N VAL A 306 17.60 -23.70 12.38
CA VAL A 306 18.43 -22.92 13.30
C VAL A 306 18.24 -21.43 13.03
N SER A 307 17.98 -20.65 14.07
CA SER A 307 18.08 -19.19 14.02
C SER A 307 19.47 -18.72 14.47
N ASP A 308 19.88 -17.53 14.06
CA ASP A 308 21.18 -16.93 14.43
C ASP A 308 21.36 -16.70 15.92
N ASP A 309 20.29 -16.84 16.71
CA ASP A 309 20.32 -16.68 18.16
C ASP A 309 20.79 -17.93 18.90
N VAL A 310 21.03 -19.04 18.20
CA VAL A 310 21.52 -20.30 18.78
C VAL A 310 22.79 -20.72 18.05
N LEU A 311 23.92 -20.58 18.71
CA LEU A 311 25.19 -21.12 18.20
C LEU A 311 25.43 -22.52 18.76
N VAL A 312 25.90 -23.41 17.91
CA VAL A 312 26.24 -24.79 18.27
C VAL A 312 27.73 -25.00 18.22
N ALA A 313 28.26 -25.55 19.29
CA ALA A 313 29.62 -26.07 19.32
C ALA A 313 29.58 -27.59 19.54
N ALA A 314 30.21 -28.34 18.62
CA ALA A 314 30.59 -29.71 18.90
C ALA A 314 31.75 -29.69 19.91
N VAL A 315 31.49 -30.20 21.14
CA VAL A 315 32.52 -30.39 22.16
C VAL A 315 32.88 -31.86 22.23
N SER A 316 34.07 -32.18 22.71
CA SER A 316 34.68 -33.52 22.65
C SER A 316 33.83 -34.65 23.21
N ALA A 317 32.72 -34.38 23.85
CA ALA A 317 31.81 -35.39 24.44
C ALA A 317 30.32 -35.12 24.15
N GLY A 318 29.96 -34.30 23.12
CA GLY A 318 28.56 -34.06 22.80
C GLY A 318 28.29 -32.72 22.17
N THR A 319 27.08 -32.19 22.31
CA THR A 319 26.67 -30.90 21.76
C THR A 319 26.42 -29.87 22.85
N GLU A 320 26.97 -28.65 22.66
CA GLU A 320 26.72 -27.50 23.54
C GLU A 320 26.08 -26.40 22.70
N PHE A 321 24.98 -25.86 23.17
CA PHE A 321 24.26 -24.75 22.55
C PHE A 321 24.56 -23.46 23.31
N THR A 322 24.91 -22.39 22.61
CA THR A 322 25.04 -21.04 23.20
C THR A 322 23.82 -20.24 22.78
N LEU A 323 23.08 -19.73 23.78
CA LEU A 323 21.91 -18.87 23.55
C LEU A 323 22.39 -17.42 23.45
N ASN A 324 22.36 -16.83 22.25
CA ASN A 324 22.88 -15.48 22.00
C ASN A 324 21.88 -14.37 22.31
N ARG A 325 20.71 -14.71 22.86
CA ARG A 325 19.66 -13.75 23.18
C ARG A 325 19.21 -13.88 24.62
N SER A 326 19.23 -12.76 25.36
CA SER A 326 18.64 -12.69 26.69
C SER A 326 17.12 -12.75 26.64
N GLY A 327 16.50 -13.43 27.61
CA GLY A 327 15.05 -13.50 27.71
C GLY A 327 14.54 -14.86 28.20
N LEU A 328 13.24 -15.06 28.06
CA LEU A 328 12.55 -16.30 28.44
C LEU A 328 12.66 -17.31 27.31
N TRP A 329 13.26 -18.46 27.58
CA TRP A 329 13.40 -19.57 26.64
C TRP A 329 12.63 -20.77 27.11
N HIS A 330 12.07 -21.52 26.18
CA HIS A 330 11.58 -22.87 26.37
C HIS A 330 12.54 -23.86 25.73
N LEU A 331 13.04 -24.80 26.51
CA LEU A 331 13.95 -25.85 26.07
C LEU A 331 13.26 -27.20 26.29
N ALA A 332 13.30 -28.10 25.30
CA ALA A 332 12.75 -29.41 25.39
C ALA A 332 13.70 -30.43 24.75
N ALA A 333 13.85 -31.59 25.34
CA ALA A 333 14.69 -32.68 24.82
C ALA A 333 14.04 -34.01 24.98
N ASN A 334 14.32 -34.90 24.02
CA ASN A 334 14.00 -36.33 24.07
C ASN A 334 15.28 -37.12 23.84
N VAL A 335 15.46 -38.18 24.61
CA VAL A 335 16.58 -39.11 24.46
C VAL A 335 16.04 -40.55 24.60
N ARG A 336 16.35 -41.40 23.65
CA ARG A 336 16.00 -42.81 23.64
C ARG A 336 17.23 -43.68 23.86
N PHE A 337 17.13 -44.58 24.81
CA PHE A 337 18.14 -45.61 25.09
C PHE A 337 17.76 -46.93 24.44
N VAL A 338 18.74 -47.69 23.97
CA VAL A 338 18.51 -49.09 23.54
C VAL A 338 18.00 -49.95 24.72
N PRO A 339 17.36 -51.09 24.45
CA PRO A 339 16.97 -52.05 25.50
C PRO A 339 18.16 -52.47 26.36
N SER A 340 17.93 -52.68 27.65
CA SER A 340 18.92 -53.23 28.59
C SER A 340 18.25 -54.30 29.47
N ALA A 341 18.96 -55.40 29.72
CA ALA A 341 18.50 -56.45 30.61
C ALA A 341 18.58 -56.07 32.10
N SER A 342 19.29 -54.98 32.44
CA SER A 342 19.42 -54.49 33.82
C SER A 342 18.32 -53.49 34.15
N ALA A 343 17.58 -53.72 35.22
CA ALA A 343 16.72 -52.73 35.87
C ALA A 343 17.63 -51.70 36.53
N ALA A 344 17.80 -50.56 35.88
CA ALA A 344 18.70 -49.53 36.35
C ALA A 344 18.22 -48.15 35.95
N GLU A 345 18.56 -47.18 36.72
CA GLU A 345 18.20 -45.79 36.45
C GLU A 345 18.74 -45.34 35.09
N ARG A 346 17.87 -44.70 34.30
CA ARG A 346 18.22 -43.91 33.15
C ARG A 346 17.62 -42.54 33.35
N ALA A 347 18.42 -41.50 33.16
CA ALA A 347 17.97 -40.12 33.35
C ALA A 347 18.46 -39.23 32.25
N ILE A 348 17.71 -38.17 31.95
CA ILE A 348 18.15 -37.08 31.10
C ILE A 348 17.93 -35.73 31.79
N ALA A 349 18.74 -34.75 31.42
CA ALA A 349 18.61 -33.40 31.90
C ALA A 349 18.94 -32.40 30.76
N ILE A 350 18.40 -31.18 30.86
CA ILE A 350 18.75 -30.08 29.99
C ILE A 350 19.21 -28.90 30.83
N GLY A 351 20.42 -28.40 30.57
CA GLY A 351 21.01 -27.32 31.36
C GLY A 351 22.50 -27.14 31.14
N ALA A 352 23.11 -26.23 31.93
CA ALA A 352 24.54 -25.90 31.82
C ALA A 352 25.46 -27.03 32.32
N SER A 353 25.00 -27.80 33.29
CA SER A 353 25.71 -28.98 33.79
C SER A 353 24.71 -30.07 34.24
N PRO A 354 25.12 -31.33 34.34
CA PRO A 354 24.24 -32.41 34.76
C PRO A 354 23.81 -32.32 36.23
N THR A 355 24.59 -31.64 37.07
CA THR A 355 24.37 -31.63 38.52
C THR A 355 23.95 -30.26 39.04
N ALA A 356 24.43 -29.16 38.46
CA ALA A 356 24.23 -27.82 38.99
C ALA A 356 22.97 -27.10 38.46
N SER A 357 22.38 -27.59 37.38
CA SER A 357 21.26 -26.90 36.73
C SER A 357 20.37 -27.89 35.99
N ARG A 358 19.87 -28.93 36.65
CA ARG A 358 18.91 -29.86 36.05
C ARG A 358 17.57 -29.14 35.83
N ASN A 359 17.49 -28.36 34.78
CA ASN A 359 16.30 -27.64 34.35
C ASN A 359 15.41 -28.56 33.49
N GLY A 360 14.72 -29.45 34.09
CA GLY A 360 13.96 -30.55 33.48
C GLY A 360 14.74 -31.87 33.51
N GLN A 361 14.22 -32.82 34.21
CA GLN A 361 14.77 -34.18 34.37
C GLN A 361 13.65 -35.17 34.24
N ALA A 362 13.95 -36.29 33.55
CA ALA A 362 13.08 -37.48 33.54
C ALA A 362 13.95 -38.71 33.75
N GLY A 363 13.41 -39.71 34.40
CA GLY A 363 14.08 -40.99 34.68
C GLY A 363 13.21 -42.19 34.38
N SER A 364 13.84 -43.36 34.17
CA SER A 364 13.18 -44.64 33.98
C SER A 364 14.12 -45.75 34.45
N ASP A 365 13.56 -46.81 35.02
CA ASP A 365 14.24 -48.04 35.45
C ASP A 365 13.79 -49.30 34.69
N GLN A 366 13.15 -49.14 33.53
CA GLN A 366 12.60 -50.23 32.71
C GLN A 366 13.69 -51.17 32.20
N THR A 367 13.35 -52.50 32.14
CA THR A 367 14.18 -53.57 31.56
C THR A 367 13.59 -54.10 30.27
N GLY A 368 14.47 -54.54 29.34
CA GLY A 368 14.07 -55.30 28.16
C GLY A 368 13.48 -54.46 27.00
N GLU A 369 13.06 -53.24 27.24
CA GLU A 369 12.47 -52.35 26.24
C GLU A 369 13.30 -51.10 26.04
N PRO A 370 13.21 -50.44 24.86
CA PRO A 370 13.82 -49.14 24.66
C PRO A 370 13.18 -48.10 25.59
N ALA A 371 13.98 -47.30 26.28
CA ALA A 371 13.48 -46.24 27.15
C ALA A 371 13.59 -44.90 26.46
N THR A 372 12.46 -44.22 26.19
CA THR A 372 12.41 -42.86 25.72
C THR A 372 12.10 -41.92 26.88
N LEU A 373 12.99 -41.01 27.17
CA LEU A 373 12.84 -40.01 28.22
C LEU A 373 12.68 -38.62 27.58
N SER A 374 11.80 -37.81 28.17
CA SER A 374 11.54 -36.43 27.73
C SER A 374 11.68 -35.47 28.91
N CYS A 375 12.34 -34.36 28.70
CA CYS A 375 12.38 -33.30 29.69
C CYS A 375 12.22 -31.91 29.03
N SER A 376 11.70 -30.95 29.78
CA SER A 376 11.60 -29.59 29.35
C SER A 376 11.76 -28.59 30.47
N THR A 377 12.16 -27.38 30.16
CA THR A 377 12.23 -26.28 31.10
C THR A 377 11.91 -24.96 30.41
N THR A 378 11.32 -24.02 31.16
CA THR A 378 11.10 -22.65 30.71
C THR A 378 11.68 -21.74 31.76
N ARG A 379 12.74 -21.01 31.38
CA ARG A 379 13.38 -20.02 32.29
C ARG A 379 14.02 -18.86 31.53
N ARG A 380 14.41 -17.82 32.27
CA ARG A 380 15.22 -16.75 31.72
C ARG A 380 16.68 -17.18 31.60
N PHE A 381 17.26 -16.82 30.44
CA PHE A 381 18.69 -16.94 30.15
C PHE A 381 19.26 -15.58 29.77
N THR A 382 20.54 -15.40 30.03
CA THR A 382 21.33 -14.26 29.58
C THR A 382 22.04 -14.64 28.27
N ALA A 383 22.21 -13.66 27.37
CA ALA A 383 22.96 -13.91 26.13
C ALA A 383 24.37 -14.41 26.43
N GLY A 384 24.77 -15.46 25.72
CA GLY A 384 26.05 -16.18 25.94
C GLY A 384 25.96 -17.37 26.92
N GLU A 385 24.82 -17.57 27.62
CA GLU A 385 24.67 -18.76 28.43
C GLU A 385 24.63 -20.05 27.57
N LYS A 386 25.23 -21.10 28.13
CA LYS A 386 25.43 -22.38 27.45
C LYS A 386 24.53 -23.46 28.05
N VAL A 387 23.96 -24.29 27.21
CA VAL A 387 23.12 -25.42 27.61
C VAL A 387 23.47 -26.66 26.81
N SER A 388 23.26 -27.84 27.42
CA SER A 388 23.44 -29.16 26.78
C SER A 388 22.34 -30.10 27.23
N VAL A 389 22.09 -31.10 26.41
CA VAL A 389 21.32 -32.29 26.85
C VAL A 389 22.28 -33.29 27.45
N TRP A 390 21.94 -33.79 28.65
CA TRP A 390 22.74 -34.74 29.40
C TRP A 390 21.99 -36.05 29.52
N ALA A 391 22.69 -37.13 29.38
CA ALA A 391 22.16 -38.48 29.58
C ALA A 391 23.00 -39.21 30.65
N TYR A 392 22.31 -39.95 31.49
CA TYR A 392 22.88 -40.77 32.56
C TYR A 392 22.25 -42.16 32.54
N GLN A 393 23.03 -43.18 32.94
CA GLN A 393 22.53 -44.53 33.21
C GLN A 393 23.47 -45.24 34.18
N ASN A 394 22.97 -46.25 34.89
CA ASN A 394 23.76 -47.05 35.85
C ASN A 394 23.56 -48.58 35.69
N THR A 395 23.41 -49.06 34.43
CA THR A 395 23.21 -50.47 34.11
C THR A 395 24.42 -51.40 34.36
N GLY A 396 25.55 -50.83 34.76
CA GLY A 396 26.78 -51.55 35.01
C GLY A 396 27.71 -51.67 33.77
N ALA A 397 27.21 -51.37 32.59
CA ALA A 397 27.96 -51.38 31.35
C ALA A 397 27.62 -50.12 30.49
N THR A 398 28.37 -49.84 29.43
CA THR A 398 28.03 -48.79 28.49
C THR A 398 26.70 -49.11 27.77
N LEU A 399 25.74 -48.18 27.80
CA LEU A 399 24.45 -48.32 27.13
C LEU A 399 24.35 -47.30 25.97
N ASN A 400 24.04 -47.81 24.78
CA ASN A 400 23.94 -46.94 23.60
C ASN A 400 22.62 -46.15 23.57
N LEU A 401 22.69 -44.98 22.97
CA LEU A 401 21.52 -44.22 22.57
C LEU A 401 20.97 -44.77 21.25
N ASP A 402 19.63 -44.76 21.12
CA ASP A 402 18.91 -45.27 19.95
C ASP A 402 18.30 -44.12 19.16
N PRO A 403 18.82 -43.76 18.00
CA PRO A 403 18.32 -42.67 17.19
C PRO A 403 17.03 -43.00 16.40
N LEU A 404 16.48 -44.22 16.57
CA LEU A 404 15.33 -44.66 15.79
C LEU A 404 14.13 -43.71 15.94
N GLY A 405 13.49 -43.35 14.84
CA GLY A 405 12.28 -42.52 14.81
C GLY A 405 12.47 -41.11 15.36
N ASN A 406 13.66 -40.51 15.18
CA ASN A 406 14.00 -39.18 15.74
C ASN A 406 13.86 -39.11 17.27
N GLY A 407 14.06 -40.25 17.94
CA GLY A 407 13.94 -40.38 19.40
C GLY A 407 14.97 -39.61 20.22
N ILE A 408 15.97 -38.98 19.53
CA ILE A 408 16.99 -38.14 20.17
C ILE A 408 16.96 -36.77 19.51
N ASN A 409 16.44 -35.79 20.23
CA ASN A 409 16.32 -34.42 19.72
C ASN A 409 16.32 -33.37 20.86
N CYS A 410 16.55 -32.12 20.50
CA CYS A 410 16.45 -30.96 21.37
C CYS A 410 15.86 -29.81 20.59
N SER A 411 14.89 -29.13 21.16
CA SER A 411 14.34 -27.85 20.65
C SER A 411 14.60 -26.71 21.64
N LEU A 412 14.95 -25.56 21.11
CA LEU A 412 15.22 -24.35 21.87
C LEU A 412 14.39 -23.24 21.24
N THR A 413 13.49 -22.61 21.99
CA THR A 413 12.58 -21.58 21.49
C THR A 413 12.63 -20.38 22.42
N TRP A 414 12.97 -19.21 21.91
CA TRP A 414 12.88 -17.96 22.65
C TRP A 414 11.43 -17.46 22.63
N LEU A 415 10.88 -17.13 23.79
CA LEU A 415 9.49 -16.74 23.94
C LEU A 415 9.32 -15.23 24.03
N ARG A 416 10.21 -14.57 24.80
CA ARG A 416 10.17 -13.09 25.00
C ARG A 416 11.39 -12.59 25.76
N GLY A 417 11.69 -11.26 25.59
CA GLY A 417 12.71 -10.55 26.35
C GLY A 417 12.32 -10.20 27.78
#